data_13f3ba8410d1af853f9cb0d5588a0a13
#
_entry.id   13f3ba8410d1af853f9cb0d5588a0a13
#
_cell.length_a   1.000
_cell.length_b   1.000
_cell.length_c   1.000
_cell.angle_alpha   90.00
_cell.angle_beta   90.00
_cell.angle_gamma   90.00
#
_symmetry.space_group_name_H-M   'P 1'
#
loop_
_entity.id
_entity.type
_entity.pdbx_description
1 polymer ?
#
loop_
_entity_poly.entity_id
_entity_poly.type
_entity_poly.pdbx_seq_one_letter_code
_entity_poly.pdbx_strand_id
1 'polypeptide(L)'
;MGDNGSVHELGLLSGVVDVVVQAADQRTIRRVALRVGARSGVVPEALHAAWPIASLGTVCADAELTVEHIEATVWCPTCAAEQPIDEFFALTCPVCDTPTAALRHGREFEVAYIDVE
;
A
#
# COMPACT_ATOMS: atom_id res chain seq x y z
N MET A 1 -23.65 -1.06 -3.53
CA MET A 1 -23.35 -0.53 -3.45
C MET A 1 -22.51 -0.09 -3.91
N GLY A 2 -22.66 0.11 -4.31
CA GLY A 2 -21.72 0.66 -5.01
C GLY A 2 -20.45 0.33 -4.74
N ASP A 3 -19.71 0.79 -5.44
CA ASP A 3 -18.35 0.60 -5.28
C ASP A 3 -17.84 1.46 -4.17
N ASN A 4 -17.63 0.88 -3.05
CA ASN A 4 -17.10 1.58 -1.90
C ASN A 4 -15.58 1.64 -1.89
N GLY A 5 -14.94 1.02 -2.88
CA GLY A 5 -13.49 1.03 -2.94
C GLY A 5 -12.93 2.43 -3.04
N SER A 6 -13.52 3.27 -3.91
CA SER A 6 -13.05 4.64 -4.08
C SER A 6 -13.18 5.45 -2.80
N VAL A 7 -14.27 5.25 -2.06
CA VAL A 7 -14.48 5.95 -0.80
C VAL A 7 -13.46 5.48 0.23
N HIS A 8 -13.22 4.18 0.27
CA HIS A 8 -12.25 3.61 1.18
C HIS A 8 -10.84 4.17 0.90
N GLU A 9 -10.43 4.14 -0.35
CA GLU A 9 -9.10 4.62 -0.72
C GLU A 9 -8.96 6.12 -0.50
N LEU A 10 -10.03 6.87 -0.72
CA LEU A 10 -9.98 8.30 -0.45
C LEU A 10 -9.72 8.57 1.03
N GLY A 11 -10.37 7.82 1.92
CA GLY A 11 -10.13 7.96 3.34
C GLY A 11 -8.71 7.63 3.74
N LEU A 12 -8.16 6.56 3.17
CA LEU A 12 -6.77 6.19 3.43
C LEU A 12 -5.82 7.27 2.95
N LEU A 13 -6.06 7.81 1.76
CA LEU A 13 -5.19 8.84 1.21
C LEU A 13 -5.29 10.14 1.99
N SER A 14 -6.45 10.46 2.56
CA SER A 14 -6.56 11.63 3.42
C SER A 14 -5.61 11.53 4.59
N GLY A 15 -5.49 10.34 5.18
CA GLY A 15 -4.54 10.11 6.26
C GLY A 15 -3.10 10.22 5.79
N VAL A 16 -2.81 9.71 4.59
CA VAL A 16 -1.48 9.82 4.00
C VAL A 16 -1.12 11.29 3.80
N VAL A 17 -2.04 12.07 3.24
CA VAL A 17 -1.81 13.49 2.99
C VAL A 17 -1.49 14.21 4.30
N ASP A 18 -2.25 13.93 5.37
CA ASP A 18 -1.98 14.56 6.66
C ASP A 18 -0.56 14.29 7.15
N VAL A 19 -0.12 13.06 7.01
CA VAL A 19 1.22 12.66 7.47
C VAL A 19 2.31 13.33 6.63
N VAL A 20 2.17 13.28 5.29
CA VAL A 20 3.24 13.79 4.44
C VAL A 20 3.30 15.32 4.45
N VAL A 21 2.16 15.98 4.61
CA VAL A 21 2.14 17.44 4.71
C VAL A 21 2.91 17.88 5.95
N GLN A 22 2.71 17.20 7.07
CA GLN A 22 3.46 17.52 8.28
C GLN A 22 4.95 17.25 8.11
N ALA A 23 5.29 16.14 7.47
CA ALA A 23 6.68 15.78 7.25
C ALA A 23 7.38 16.77 6.32
N ALA A 24 6.65 17.33 5.36
CA ALA A 24 7.22 18.27 4.39
C ALA A 24 7.48 19.65 4.98
N ASP A 25 6.85 19.99 6.08
CA ASP A 25 7.07 21.26 6.80
C ASP A 25 6.94 22.45 5.83
N GLN A 26 5.79 22.55 5.18
CA GLN A 26 5.42 23.63 4.26
C GLN A 26 6.14 23.60 2.90
N ARG A 27 7.01 22.62 2.69
CA ARG A 27 7.67 22.49 1.39
C ARG A 27 6.74 21.81 0.41
N THR A 28 6.87 22.16 -0.87
CA THR A 28 6.09 21.53 -1.92
C THR A 28 6.57 20.09 -2.11
N ILE A 29 5.62 19.16 -2.14
CA ILE A 29 5.92 17.74 -2.35
C ILE A 29 5.82 17.45 -3.84
N ARG A 30 6.83 16.76 -4.37
CA ARG A 30 6.88 16.39 -5.79
C ARG A 30 6.43 14.96 -6.01
N ARG A 31 6.60 14.08 -5.03
CA ARG A 31 6.23 12.68 -5.15
C ARG A 31 5.91 12.12 -3.78
N VAL A 32 4.88 11.29 -3.76
CA VAL A 32 4.55 10.48 -2.59
C VAL A 32 4.61 9.02 -3.04
N ALA A 33 5.46 8.23 -2.41
CA ALA A 33 5.63 6.82 -2.75
C ALA A 33 5.03 5.96 -1.65
N LEU A 34 4.12 5.07 -2.04
CA LEU A 34 3.44 4.17 -1.12
C LEU A 34 3.88 2.74 -1.36
N ARG A 35 3.85 1.92 -0.31
CA ARG A 35 3.99 0.48 -0.40
C ARG A 35 2.64 -0.14 -0.07
N VAL A 36 2.12 -0.95 -0.98
CA VAL A 36 0.78 -1.50 -0.85
C VAL A 36 0.86 -3.00 -1.05
N GLY A 37 0.45 -3.74 -0.02
CA GLY A 37 0.51 -5.19 -0.05
C GLY A 37 -0.62 -5.81 -0.84
N ALA A 38 -0.35 -6.96 -1.45
CA ALA A 38 -1.33 -7.67 -2.27
C ALA A 38 -2.59 -8.05 -1.49
N ARG A 39 -2.48 -8.21 -0.18
CA ARG A 39 -3.59 -8.61 0.67
C ARG A 39 -4.03 -7.51 1.62
N SER A 40 -3.68 -6.26 1.30
CA SER A 40 -4.09 -5.12 2.10
C SER A 40 -5.56 -4.76 1.91
N GLY A 41 -6.17 -5.24 0.83
CA GLY A 41 -7.52 -4.85 0.46
C GLY A 41 -7.60 -3.55 -0.29
N VAL A 42 -6.46 -2.94 -0.59
CA VAL A 42 -6.41 -1.65 -1.27
C VAL A 42 -6.14 -1.88 -2.76
N VAL A 43 -6.92 -1.21 -3.60
CA VAL A 43 -6.81 -1.35 -5.05
C VAL A 43 -5.98 -0.18 -5.59
N PRO A 44 -4.82 -0.45 -6.21
CA PRO A 44 -3.95 0.65 -6.68
C PRO A 44 -4.63 1.60 -7.65
N GLU A 45 -5.48 1.08 -8.55
CA GLU A 45 -6.18 1.96 -9.50
C GLU A 45 -7.10 2.93 -8.77
N ALA A 46 -7.74 2.47 -7.68
CA ALA A 46 -8.59 3.34 -6.89
C ALA A 46 -7.78 4.41 -6.16
N LEU A 47 -6.56 4.06 -5.71
CA LEU A 47 -5.67 5.06 -5.13
C LEU A 47 -5.33 6.15 -6.13
N HIS A 48 -4.95 5.76 -7.34
CA HIS A 48 -4.61 6.76 -8.36
C HIS A 48 -5.81 7.62 -8.73
N ALA A 49 -7.00 7.02 -8.77
CA ALA A 49 -8.21 7.77 -9.10
C ALA A 49 -8.58 8.76 -7.99
N ALA A 50 -8.34 8.42 -6.74
CA ALA A 50 -8.70 9.26 -5.60
C ALA A 50 -7.64 10.31 -5.27
N TRP A 51 -6.41 10.13 -5.76
CA TRP A 51 -5.30 11.00 -5.39
C TRP A 51 -5.54 12.48 -5.70
N PRO A 52 -6.04 12.86 -6.89
CA PRO A 52 -6.28 14.28 -7.15
C PRO A 52 -7.24 14.92 -6.17
N ILE A 53 -8.23 14.17 -5.71
CA ILE A 53 -9.19 14.70 -4.74
C ILE A 53 -8.55 14.81 -3.36
N ALA A 54 -7.82 13.78 -2.95
CA ALA A 54 -7.22 13.76 -1.62
C ALA A 54 -6.15 14.83 -1.45
N SER A 55 -5.42 15.14 -2.50
CA SER A 55 -4.29 16.07 -2.45
C SER A 55 -4.69 17.52 -2.72
N LEU A 56 -5.94 17.74 -3.16
CA LEU A 56 -6.39 19.06 -3.58
C LEU A 56 -6.22 20.08 -2.46
N GLY A 57 -5.65 21.23 -2.80
CA GLY A 57 -5.49 22.31 -1.84
C GLY A 57 -4.36 22.14 -0.85
N THR A 58 -3.49 21.16 -1.05
CA THR A 58 -2.36 20.90 -0.15
C THR A 58 -1.05 21.06 -0.91
N VAL A 59 0.07 20.95 -0.16
CA VAL A 59 1.40 21.04 -0.78
C VAL A 59 1.72 19.83 -1.64
N CYS A 60 0.87 18.81 -1.67
CA CYS A 60 1.04 17.68 -2.58
C CYS A 60 0.05 17.64 -3.74
N ALA A 61 -0.61 18.80 -4.02
CA ALA A 61 -1.61 18.84 -5.08
C ALA A 61 -1.03 18.48 -6.45
N ASP A 62 0.22 18.81 -6.70
CA ASP A 62 0.88 18.51 -7.97
C ASP A 62 1.84 17.33 -7.86
N ALA A 63 1.83 16.63 -6.75
CA ALA A 63 2.73 15.53 -6.52
C ALA A 63 2.30 14.29 -7.30
N GLU A 64 3.28 13.55 -7.77
CA GLU A 64 3.05 12.24 -8.37
C GLU A 64 2.86 11.20 -7.28
N LEU A 65 1.83 10.38 -7.42
CA LEU A 65 1.64 9.24 -6.52
C LEU A 65 2.22 8.00 -7.18
N THR A 66 3.16 7.34 -6.52
CA THR A 66 3.69 6.07 -6.99
C THR A 66 3.34 4.98 -5.98
N VAL A 67 3.06 3.79 -6.48
CA VAL A 67 2.65 2.66 -5.65
C VAL A 67 3.57 1.49 -5.95
N GLU A 68 4.27 1.03 -4.92
CA GLU A 68 5.06 -0.19 -4.99
C GLU A 68 4.20 -1.33 -4.50
N HIS A 69 4.03 -2.34 -5.34
CA HIS A 69 3.23 -3.51 -4.99
C HIS A 69 4.11 -4.50 -4.21
N ILE A 70 3.62 -4.93 -3.04
CA ILE A 70 4.34 -5.88 -2.19
C ILE A 70 3.60 -7.21 -2.25
N GLU A 71 4.27 -8.23 -2.75
CA GLU A 71 3.66 -9.55 -2.88
C GLU A 71 3.37 -10.17 -1.53
N ALA A 72 2.36 -11.02 -1.49
CA ALA A 72 2.03 -11.77 -0.29
C ALA A 72 3.03 -12.91 -0.13
N THR A 73 3.63 -13.01 1.04
CA THR A 73 4.55 -14.10 1.36
C THR A 73 4.25 -14.66 2.74
N VAL A 74 4.65 -15.91 2.92
CA VAL A 74 4.56 -16.58 4.22
C VAL A 74 5.94 -17.13 4.56
N TRP A 75 6.20 -17.30 5.84
CA TRP A 75 7.41 -17.97 6.29
C TRP A 75 7.12 -19.46 6.42
N CYS A 76 7.88 -20.30 5.74
CA CYS A 76 7.77 -21.73 5.85
C CYS A 76 8.89 -22.27 6.74
N PRO A 77 8.57 -22.82 7.92
CA PRO A 77 9.64 -23.34 8.79
C PRO A 77 10.29 -24.59 8.23
N THR A 78 9.56 -25.37 7.42
CA THR A 78 10.13 -26.57 6.80
C THR A 78 11.15 -26.21 5.75
N CYS A 79 10.84 -25.25 4.88
CA CYS A 79 11.76 -24.78 3.86
C CYS A 79 12.78 -23.79 4.43
N ALA A 80 12.52 -23.26 5.63
CA ALA A 80 13.33 -22.22 6.26
C ALA A 80 13.51 -21.01 5.36
N ALA A 81 12.40 -20.57 4.73
CA ALA A 81 12.46 -19.48 3.76
C ALA A 81 11.09 -18.86 3.62
N GLU A 82 11.09 -17.60 3.12
CA GLU A 82 9.85 -16.96 2.68
C GLU A 82 9.44 -17.58 1.36
N GLN A 83 8.12 -17.78 1.23
CA GLN A 83 7.56 -18.32 0.00
C GLN A 83 6.43 -17.41 -0.45
N PRO A 84 6.39 -17.06 -1.74
CA PRO A 84 5.28 -16.27 -2.27
C PRO A 84 4.01 -17.11 -2.31
N ILE A 85 2.89 -16.44 -2.04
CA ILE A 85 1.59 -17.11 -2.14
C ILE A 85 0.67 -16.26 -3.00
N ASP A 86 -0.30 -16.93 -3.61
CA ASP A 86 -1.36 -16.25 -4.33
C ASP A 86 -2.26 -15.54 -3.30
N GLU A 87 -2.79 -14.39 -3.68
CA GLU A 87 -3.62 -13.62 -2.76
C GLU A 87 -4.90 -14.34 -2.37
N PHE A 88 -5.28 -15.39 -3.10
CA PHE A 88 -6.49 -16.14 -2.82
C PHE A 88 -6.21 -17.44 -2.06
N PHE A 89 -4.97 -17.78 -1.84
CA PHE A 89 -4.62 -19.05 -1.20
C PHE A 89 -4.64 -18.94 0.32
N ALA A 90 -4.82 -20.09 0.94
CA ALA A 90 -4.64 -20.21 2.36
C ALA A 90 -3.17 -20.00 2.73
N LEU A 91 -2.89 -19.85 4.02
CA LEU A 91 -1.54 -19.63 4.49
C LEU A 91 -0.80 -20.97 4.52
N THR A 92 -0.42 -21.44 3.34
CA THR A 92 0.22 -22.73 3.15
C THR A 92 1.40 -22.55 2.22
N CYS A 93 2.52 -23.21 2.53
CA CYS A 93 3.69 -23.13 1.66
C CYS A 93 3.38 -23.73 0.29
N PRO A 94 3.57 -23.02 -0.82
CA PRO A 94 3.29 -23.56 -2.15
C PRO A 94 4.29 -24.61 -2.59
N VAL A 95 5.43 -24.73 -1.89
CA VAL A 95 6.49 -25.66 -2.28
C VAL A 95 6.30 -27.02 -1.59
N CYS A 96 5.98 -27.02 -0.29
CA CYS A 96 5.94 -28.26 0.48
C CYS A 96 4.63 -28.48 1.22
N ASP A 97 3.64 -27.61 1.02
CA ASP A 97 2.30 -27.70 1.62
C ASP A 97 2.28 -27.60 3.15
N THR A 98 3.36 -27.20 3.76
CA THR A 98 3.37 -27.00 5.22
C THR A 98 2.47 -25.83 5.58
N PRO A 99 1.54 -25.98 6.54
CA PRO A 99 0.76 -24.85 7.03
C PRO A 99 1.69 -23.83 7.67
N THR A 100 1.39 -22.54 7.40
CA THR A 100 2.20 -21.45 7.93
C THR A 100 1.36 -20.62 8.89
N ALA A 101 2.02 -19.93 9.81
CA ALA A 101 1.30 -19.22 10.86
C ALA A 101 0.66 -17.92 10.39
N ALA A 102 1.35 -17.16 9.54
CA ALA A 102 0.88 -15.83 9.19
C ALA A 102 1.60 -15.33 7.96
N LEU A 103 1.03 -14.29 7.37
CA LEU A 103 1.69 -13.56 6.31
C LEU A 103 2.96 -12.90 6.84
N ARG A 104 4.00 -12.97 6.05
CA ARG A 104 5.23 -12.22 6.31
C ARG A 104 5.14 -10.85 5.67
N HIS A 105 4.64 -10.81 4.43
CA HIS A 105 4.41 -9.58 3.69
C HIS A 105 3.09 -9.69 2.96
N GLY A 106 2.51 -8.55 2.59
CA GLY A 106 1.29 -8.53 1.80
C GLY A 106 0.18 -7.69 2.38
N ARG A 107 0.34 -7.18 3.59
CA ARG A 107 -0.68 -6.33 4.22
C ARG A 107 -0.25 -4.88 4.32
N GLU A 108 0.89 -4.53 3.75
CA GLU A 108 1.43 -3.19 3.89
C GLU A 108 0.50 -2.14 3.30
N PHE A 109 0.39 -1.03 3.98
CA PHE A 109 -0.11 0.22 3.42
C PHE A 109 0.62 1.33 4.16
N GLU A 110 1.69 1.83 3.56
CA GLU A 110 2.58 2.74 4.26
C GLU A 110 3.24 3.68 3.27
N VAL A 111 3.66 4.84 3.79
CA VAL A 111 4.45 5.78 3.00
C VAL A 111 5.88 5.29 3.01
N ALA A 112 6.43 5.02 1.82
CA ALA A 112 7.81 4.61 1.71
C ALA A 112 8.74 5.82 1.79
N TYR A 113 8.40 6.88 1.06
CA TYR A 113 9.17 8.12 1.09
C TYR A 113 8.39 9.22 0.39
N ILE A 114 8.84 10.45 0.57
CA ILE A 114 8.37 11.60 -0.22
C ILE A 114 9.58 12.31 -0.81
N ASP A 115 9.37 12.94 -1.98
CA ASP A 115 10.34 13.86 -2.55
C ASP A 115 9.78 15.26 -2.44
N VAL A 116 10.58 16.18 -1.92
CA VAL A 116 10.17 17.58 -1.77
C VAL A 116 11.09 18.46 -2.60
N GLU A 117 10.59 19.66 -2.93
CA GLU A 117 11.40 20.65 -3.61
C GLU A 117 12.40 21.32 -2.69
#